data_6625706474d661993f7a05d74b08d623
#
_entry.id   6625706474d661993f7a05d74b08d623
#
_cell.length_a   1.000
_cell.length_b   1.000
_cell.length_c   1.000
_cell.angle_alpha   90.00
_cell.angle_beta   90.00
_cell.angle_gamma   90.00
#
_symmetry.space_group_name_H-M   'P 1'
#
loop_
_entity.id
_entity.type
_entity.pdbx_description
1 polymer ?
#
loop_
_entity_poly.entity_id
_entity_poly.type
_entity_poly.pdbx_seq_one_letter_code
_entity_poly.pdbx_strand_id
1 'polypeptide(L)'
;TVTVEAARNAPAVHRLRCRVPSGQYRVTAAFTNDYYNPLARDRNQRDRNLYISSIEVVGPLNVDEHLPASHKNLITVRPSETRSVEQAAREVLKLLLHRVYRRRVEGDALERYVALAKVAAEKEDSFERGIQVAVSAMLVAPEFLFRIEPPTNPADPRGIAPVDDFALASRLSYFLWSSMPDNELFALANQGKLRDPNVLRQQVARVYECEACADP
;
A
#
# COMPACT_ATOMS: atom_id res chain seq x y z
N THR A 1 -6.42 -26.33 -25.14
CA THR A 1 -7.14 -27.62 -24.94
C THR A 1 -6.24 -28.53 -24.15
N VAL A 2 -6.78 -29.21 -23.16
CA VAL A 2 -6.07 -30.20 -22.33
C VAL A 2 -6.80 -31.52 -22.46
N THR A 3 -6.07 -32.61 -22.66
CA THR A 3 -6.61 -33.97 -22.63
C THR A 3 -6.61 -34.45 -21.18
N VAL A 4 -7.77 -34.89 -20.69
CA VAL A 4 -7.95 -35.41 -19.33
C VAL A 4 -8.06 -36.91 -19.40
N GLU A 5 -7.08 -37.63 -18.83
CA GLU A 5 -7.05 -39.08 -18.74
C GLU A 5 -7.28 -39.61 -17.32
N ALA A 6 -7.43 -38.68 -16.38
CA ALA A 6 -7.58 -39.01 -14.96
C ALA A 6 -8.92 -39.71 -14.68
N ALA A 7 -8.88 -40.72 -13.85
CA ALA A 7 -10.08 -41.40 -13.38
C ALA A 7 -10.84 -40.55 -12.34
N ARG A 8 -12.16 -40.75 -12.22
CA ARG A 8 -13.01 -40.01 -11.28
C ARG A 8 -12.54 -40.11 -9.82
N ASN A 9 -12.03 -41.25 -9.43
CA ASN A 9 -11.55 -41.52 -8.07
C ASN A 9 -10.07 -41.15 -7.85
N ALA A 10 -9.39 -40.67 -8.90
CA ALA A 10 -8.00 -40.21 -8.87
C ALA A 10 -7.88 -38.93 -9.73
N PRO A 11 -8.42 -37.79 -9.27
CA PRO A 11 -8.41 -36.55 -10.03
C PRO A 11 -6.99 -36.05 -10.24
N ALA A 12 -6.73 -35.48 -11.42
CA ALA A 12 -5.46 -34.85 -11.75
C ALA A 12 -5.60 -33.33 -11.78
N VAL A 13 -4.52 -32.64 -11.41
CA VAL A 13 -4.46 -31.19 -11.48
C VAL A 13 -3.85 -30.79 -12.83
N HIS A 14 -4.62 -30.05 -13.62
CA HIS A 14 -4.17 -29.48 -14.89
C HIS A 14 -3.91 -27.99 -14.73
N ARG A 15 -2.69 -27.55 -15.03
CA ARG A 15 -2.29 -26.14 -14.94
C ARG A 15 -2.12 -25.54 -16.32
N LEU A 16 -2.78 -24.40 -16.53
CA LEU A 16 -2.66 -23.61 -17.75
C LEU A 16 -2.15 -22.23 -17.38
N ARG A 17 -1.17 -21.75 -18.11
CA ARG A 17 -0.68 -20.37 -17.97
C ARG A 17 -1.11 -19.58 -19.19
N CYS A 18 -1.75 -18.44 -18.99
CA CYS A 18 -2.14 -17.55 -20.07
C CYS A 18 -1.85 -16.09 -19.70
N ARG A 19 -1.62 -15.26 -20.71
CA ARG A 19 -1.51 -13.81 -20.53
C ARG A 19 -2.91 -13.21 -20.69
N VAL A 20 -3.35 -12.50 -19.66
CA VAL A 20 -4.65 -11.83 -19.63
C VAL A 20 -4.40 -10.33 -19.46
N PRO A 21 -4.83 -9.45 -20.39
CA PRO A 21 -4.77 -8.01 -20.20
C PRO A 21 -5.61 -7.55 -19.02
N SER A 22 -5.50 -6.29 -18.60
CA SER A 22 -6.38 -5.74 -17.56
C SER A 22 -7.83 -5.70 -18.06
N GLY A 23 -8.78 -6.12 -17.21
CA GLY A 23 -10.20 -6.15 -17.56
C GLY A 23 -10.99 -7.15 -16.73
N GLN A 24 -12.26 -7.28 -17.07
CA GLN A 24 -13.13 -8.32 -16.51
C GLN A 24 -13.20 -9.51 -17.47
N TYR A 25 -12.93 -10.69 -16.95
CA TYR A 25 -12.92 -11.93 -17.73
C TYR A 25 -13.75 -12.99 -17.05
N ARG A 26 -14.33 -13.87 -17.88
CA ARG A 26 -15.01 -15.06 -17.41
C ARG A 26 -14.13 -16.26 -17.69
N VAL A 27 -13.85 -17.07 -16.68
CA VAL A 27 -13.17 -18.36 -16.84
C VAL A 27 -14.24 -19.42 -17.03
N THR A 28 -14.15 -20.19 -18.10
CA THR A 28 -15.08 -21.27 -18.40
C THR A 28 -14.30 -22.52 -18.77
N ALA A 29 -14.80 -23.66 -18.32
CA ALA A 29 -14.34 -24.96 -18.78
C ALA A 29 -15.44 -25.59 -19.65
N ALA A 30 -15.08 -26.02 -20.84
CA ALA A 30 -16.00 -26.69 -21.77
C ALA A 30 -15.50 -28.09 -22.07
N PHE A 31 -16.40 -29.06 -22.05
CA PHE A 31 -16.15 -30.42 -22.48
C PHE A 31 -16.44 -30.51 -23.97
N THR A 32 -15.41 -30.71 -24.80
CA THR A 32 -15.51 -30.57 -26.26
C THR A 32 -15.64 -31.90 -26.99
N ASN A 33 -15.42 -33.04 -26.32
CA ASN A 33 -15.50 -34.37 -26.91
C ASN A 33 -16.53 -35.25 -26.18
N ASP A 34 -17.67 -34.67 -25.92
CA ASP A 34 -18.81 -35.40 -25.39
C ASP A 34 -19.20 -36.58 -26.30
N TYR A 35 -19.54 -37.68 -25.71
CA TYR A 35 -19.87 -38.90 -26.42
C TYR A 35 -20.86 -39.72 -25.66
N TYR A 36 -21.93 -40.14 -26.34
CA TYR A 36 -22.94 -41.00 -25.78
C TYR A 36 -23.32 -42.14 -26.74
N ASN A 37 -23.14 -43.40 -26.32
CA ASN A 37 -23.57 -44.56 -27.06
C ASN A 37 -24.33 -45.55 -26.16
N PRO A 38 -25.66 -45.53 -26.15
CA PRO A 38 -26.46 -46.36 -25.27
C PRO A 38 -26.38 -47.85 -25.61
N LEU A 39 -25.95 -48.20 -26.83
CA LEU A 39 -25.86 -49.58 -27.33
C LEU A 39 -24.50 -50.24 -27.06
N ALA A 40 -23.53 -49.53 -26.52
CA ALA A 40 -22.24 -50.10 -26.18
C ALA A 40 -22.40 -51.23 -25.14
N ARG A 41 -21.73 -52.38 -25.36
CA ARG A 41 -21.78 -53.54 -24.45
C ARG A 41 -21.19 -53.22 -23.07
N ASP A 42 -20.12 -52.44 -23.06
CA ASP A 42 -19.46 -51.97 -21.84
C ASP A 42 -20.10 -50.67 -21.37
N ARG A 43 -20.58 -50.65 -20.11
CA ARG A 43 -21.18 -49.47 -19.48
C ARG A 43 -20.23 -48.29 -19.41
N ASN A 44 -18.91 -48.52 -19.24
CA ASN A 44 -17.87 -47.49 -19.18
C ASN A 44 -17.60 -46.83 -20.51
N GLN A 45 -18.04 -47.43 -21.62
CA GLN A 45 -17.90 -46.92 -22.99
C GLN A 45 -19.18 -46.26 -23.52
N ARG A 46 -20.24 -46.20 -22.69
CA ARG A 46 -21.53 -45.60 -23.11
C ARG A 46 -21.55 -44.10 -23.08
N ASP A 47 -20.77 -43.49 -22.15
CA ASP A 47 -20.83 -42.09 -21.89
C ASP A 47 -19.49 -41.57 -21.44
N ARG A 48 -19.15 -40.36 -21.85
CA ARG A 48 -17.99 -39.61 -21.37
C ARG A 48 -18.45 -38.42 -20.60
N ASN A 49 -17.99 -38.31 -19.35
CA ASN A 49 -18.33 -37.20 -18.47
C ASN A 49 -17.06 -36.56 -17.94
N LEU A 50 -17.06 -35.23 -17.91
CA LEU A 50 -16.01 -34.45 -17.25
C LEU A 50 -16.51 -34.00 -15.87
N TYR A 51 -15.77 -34.39 -14.84
CA TYR A 51 -16.01 -33.92 -13.47
C TYR A 51 -14.92 -32.92 -13.07
N ILE A 52 -15.32 -31.71 -12.73
CA ILE A 52 -14.43 -30.65 -12.27
C ILE A 52 -14.70 -30.45 -10.78
N SER A 53 -13.72 -30.70 -9.93
CA SER A 53 -13.83 -30.52 -8.48
C SER A 53 -13.67 -29.06 -8.08
N SER A 54 -12.72 -28.35 -8.72
CA SER A 54 -12.47 -26.94 -8.46
C SER A 54 -11.77 -26.28 -9.65
N ILE A 55 -11.96 -24.98 -9.79
CA ILE A 55 -11.16 -24.14 -10.69
C ILE A 55 -10.52 -23.08 -9.80
N GLU A 56 -9.19 -23.06 -9.76
CA GLU A 56 -8.42 -22.07 -9.06
C GLU A 56 -7.73 -21.15 -10.06
N VAL A 57 -7.80 -19.84 -9.84
CA VAL A 57 -7.13 -18.82 -10.64
C VAL A 57 -6.07 -18.16 -9.78
N VAL A 58 -4.81 -18.37 -10.13
CA VAL A 58 -3.66 -17.79 -9.43
C VAL A 58 -3.05 -16.72 -10.32
N GLY A 59 -2.99 -15.51 -9.85
CA GLY A 59 -2.38 -14.40 -10.59
C GLY A 59 -2.65 -13.05 -9.94
N PRO A 60 -2.05 -12.02 -10.47
CA PRO A 60 -1.03 -12.01 -11.54
C PRO A 60 0.30 -12.62 -11.08
N LEU A 61 0.96 -13.38 -11.98
CA LEU A 61 2.22 -14.06 -11.65
C LEU A 61 3.46 -13.15 -11.71
N ASN A 62 3.36 -12.01 -12.40
CA ASN A 62 4.43 -11.01 -12.57
C ASN A 62 3.98 -9.67 -11.99
N VAL A 63 3.66 -9.65 -10.70
CA VAL A 63 3.09 -8.47 -10.02
C VAL A 63 4.08 -7.30 -10.00
N ASP A 64 5.37 -7.58 -9.80
CA ASP A 64 6.37 -6.53 -9.54
C ASP A 64 6.71 -5.66 -10.75
N GLU A 65 6.55 -6.17 -11.97
CA GLU A 65 6.86 -5.42 -13.20
C GLU A 65 5.80 -4.37 -13.55
N HIS A 66 4.57 -4.55 -13.09
CA HIS A 66 3.41 -3.75 -13.50
C HIS A 66 2.78 -2.90 -12.38
N LEU A 67 3.42 -2.86 -11.21
CA LEU A 67 2.93 -2.02 -10.12
C LEU A 67 3.09 -0.53 -10.45
N PRO A 68 2.07 0.30 -10.21
CA PRO A 68 2.17 1.75 -10.37
C PRO A 68 3.33 2.35 -9.58
N ALA A 69 3.89 3.46 -10.05
CA ALA A 69 4.95 4.16 -9.34
C ALA A 69 4.52 4.56 -7.91
N SER A 70 3.26 4.98 -7.73
CA SER A 70 2.68 5.27 -6.42
C SER A 70 2.75 4.10 -5.45
N HIS A 71 2.48 2.87 -5.93
CA HIS A 71 2.61 1.67 -5.10
C HIS A 71 4.07 1.42 -4.70
N LYS A 72 5.01 1.51 -5.66
CA LYS A 72 6.44 1.31 -5.39
C LYS A 72 7.01 2.36 -4.45
N ASN A 73 6.53 3.59 -4.55
CA ASN A 73 6.92 4.68 -3.65
C ASN A 73 6.35 4.51 -2.25
N LEU A 74 5.18 3.87 -2.11
CA LEU A 74 4.54 3.60 -0.83
C LEU A 74 5.12 2.36 -0.15
N ILE A 75 5.19 1.26 -0.86
CA ILE A 75 5.71 -0.03 -0.36
C ILE A 75 7.18 -0.16 -0.74
N THR A 76 8.03 0.51 0.00
CA THR A 76 9.49 0.52 -0.25
C THR A 76 10.17 -0.77 0.20
N VAL A 77 9.55 -1.49 1.13
CA VAL A 77 10.09 -2.70 1.76
C VAL A 77 8.98 -3.73 1.93
N ARG A 78 9.34 -5.02 1.73
CA ARG A 78 8.43 -6.16 1.89
C ARG A 78 8.97 -7.18 2.88
N PRO A 79 8.11 -8.01 3.49
CA PRO A 79 8.52 -9.16 4.25
C PRO A 79 9.36 -10.13 3.42
N SER A 80 10.31 -10.80 4.06
CA SER A 80 11.17 -11.81 3.46
C SER A 80 11.56 -12.85 4.52
N GLU A 81 12.35 -13.84 4.14
CA GLU A 81 12.87 -14.83 5.11
C GLU A 81 13.66 -14.20 6.27
N THR A 82 14.30 -13.05 6.02
CA THR A 82 15.11 -12.34 7.02
C THR A 82 14.40 -11.15 7.66
N ARG A 83 13.20 -10.80 7.21
CA ARG A 83 12.44 -9.64 7.67
C ARG A 83 10.99 -10.00 7.92
N SER A 84 10.54 -9.89 9.15
CA SER A 84 9.16 -10.16 9.51
C SER A 84 8.18 -9.12 8.92
N VAL A 85 6.89 -9.47 8.86
CA VAL A 85 5.79 -8.56 8.48
C VAL A 85 5.84 -7.28 9.33
N GLU A 86 6.04 -7.42 10.61
CA GLU A 86 6.12 -6.31 11.57
C GLU A 86 7.30 -5.38 11.31
N GLN A 87 8.48 -5.93 11.02
CA GLN A 87 9.67 -5.14 10.68
C GLN A 87 9.48 -4.37 9.38
N ALA A 88 8.97 -5.03 8.34
CA ALA A 88 8.67 -4.39 7.07
C ALA A 88 7.62 -3.29 7.22
N ALA A 89 6.54 -3.56 7.97
CA ALA A 89 5.49 -2.57 8.23
C ALA A 89 6.05 -1.36 9.00
N ARG A 90 6.89 -1.58 10.01
CA ARG A 90 7.52 -0.49 10.77
C ARG A 90 8.36 0.43 9.88
N GLU A 91 9.16 -0.12 8.97
CA GLU A 91 9.97 0.68 8.05
C GLU A 91 9.10 1.51 7.10
N VAL A 92 8.09 0.92 6.48
CA VAL A 92 7.16 1.61 5.57
C VAL A 92 6.37 2.68 6.32
N LEU A 93 5.74 2.32 7.45
CA LEU A 93 4.84 3.21 8.18
C LEU A 93 5.57 4.35 8.88
N LYS A 94 6.83 4.16 9.29
CA LYS A 94 7.65 5.22 9.90
C LYS A 94 7.83 6.41 8.95
N LEU A 95 8.15 6.14 7.68
CA LEU A 95 8.32 7.19 6.67
C LEU A 95 6.99 7.88 6.36
N LEU A 96 5.91 7.11 6.24
CA LEU A 96 4.59 7.64 5.95
C LEU A 96 4.03 8.49 7.08
N LEU A 97 4.11 8.00 8.31
CA LEU A 97 3.55 8.65 9.48
C LEU A 97 4.15 10.05 9.70
N HIS A 98 5.46 10.18 9.45
CA HIS A 98 6.16 11.44 9.52
C HIS A 98 5.61 12.48 8.52
N ARG A 99 5.37 12.04 7.29
CA ARG A 99 4.80 12.89 6.24
C ARG A 99 3.33 13.22 6.49
N VAL A 100 2.53 12.21 6.86
CA VAL A 100 1.09 12.33 7.09
C VAL A 100 0.79 13.30 8.23
N TYR A 101 1.54 13.21 9.33
CA TYR A 101 1.32 14.07 10.50
C TYR A 101 2.13 15.37 10.48
N ARG A 102 3.00 15.53 9.50
CA ARG A 102 3.81 16.77 9.32
C ARG A 102 4.58 17.14 10.58
N ARG A 103 4.98 16.13 11.36
CA ARG A 103 5.75 16.28 12.61
C ARG A 103 6.58 15.06 12.89
N ARG A 104 7.51 15.18 13.82
CA ARG A 104 8.23 14.02 14.33
C ARG A 104 7.28 13.12 15.09
N VAL A 105 7.20 11.85 14.72
CA VAL A 105 6.39 10.83 15.39
C VAL A 105 7.30 9.75 15.92
N GLU A 106 7.27 9.52 17.22
CA GLU A 106 8.12 8.54 17.89
C GLU A 106 7.27 7.64 18.80
N GLY A 107 7.79 6.45 19.12
CA GLY A 107 7.25 5.57 20.13
C GLY A 107 5.89 4.96 19.81
N ASP A 108 4.99 5.03 20.80
CA ASP A 108 3.72 4.30 20.82
C ASP A 108 2.77 4.58 19.65
N ALA A 109 2.86 5.77 19.06
CA ALA A 109 2.01 6.12 17.91
C ALA A 109 2.33 5.26 16.69
N LEU A 110 3.61 5.04 16.37
CA LEU A 110 4.03 4.16 15.28
C LEU A 110 3.64 2.71 15.55
N GLU A 111 3.89 2.23 16.76
CA GLU A 111 3.63 0.83 17.12
C GLU A 111 2.16 0.44 17.02
N ARG A 112 1.24 1.36 17.31
CA ARG A 112 -0.21 1.14 17.11
C ARG A 112 -0.55 0.84 15.64
N TYR A 113 0.04 1.57 14.69
CA TYR A 113 -0.19 1.33 13.27
C TYR A 113 0.51 0.08 12.76
N VAL A 114 1.69 -0.24 13.29
CA VAL A 114 2.41 -1.49 12.99
C VAL A 114 1.59 -2.69 13.46
N ALA A 115 1.05 -2.65 14.67
CA ALA A 115 0.19 -3.72 15.19
C ALA A 115 -1.09 -3.89 14.34
N LEU A 116 -1.71 -2.78 13.93
CA LEU A 116 -2.88 -2.81 13.06
C LEU A 116 -2.56 -3.42 11.69
N ALA A 117 -1.45 -3.03 11.08
CA ALA A 117 -0.99 -3.58 9.81
C ALA A 117 -0.72 -5.08 9.91
N LYS A 118 -0.09 -5.54 10.99
CA LYS A 118 0.18 -6.95 11.25
C LYS A 118 -1.10 -7.77 11.33
N VAL A 119 -2.04 -7.35 12.18
CA VAL A 119 -3.32 -8.06 12.35
C VAL A 119 -4.12 -8.12 11.05
N ALA A 120 -4.13 -7.05 10.27
CA ALA A 120 -4.83 -7.01 8.99
C ALA A 120 -4.13 -7.88 7.94
N ALA A 121 -2.80 -7.88 7.88
CA ALA A 121 -2.03 -8.73 6.97
C ALA A 121 -2.25 -10.22 7.25
N GLU A 122 -2.29 -10.61 8.52
CA GLU A 122 -2.54 -12.00 8.94
C GLU A 122 -3.95 -12.47 8.59
N LYS A 123 -4.96 -11.59 8.69
CA LYS A 123 -6.37 -11.92 8.39
C LYS A 123 -6.68 -11.95 6.88
N GLU A 124 -6.08 -11.07 6.12
CA GLU A 124 -6.33 -10.88 4.68
C GLU A 124 -5.28 -11.57 3.81
N ASP A 125 -4.32 -12.26 4.45
CA ASP A 125 -3.21 -13.00 3.82
C ASP A 125 -2.37 -12.16 2.85
N SER A 126 -2.28 -10.82 3.09
CA SER A 126 -1.55 -9.88 2.25
C SER A 126 -0.92 -8.74 3.05
N PHE A 127 0.38 -8.55 2.87
CA PHE A 127 1.12 -7.43 3.45
C PHE A 127 0.58 -6.07 3.00
N GLU A 128 0.28 -5.94 1.71
CA GLU A 128 -0.25 -4.72 1.11
C GLU A 128 -1.60 -4.33 1.74
N ARG A 129 -2.44 -5.30 2.01
CA ARG A 129 -3.71 -5.06 2.70
C ARG A 129 -3.50 -4.57 4.12
N GLY A 130 -2.52 -5.14 4.83
CA GLY A 130 -2.11 -4.65 6.15
C GLY A 130 -1.68 -3.18 6.13
N ILE A 131 -0.82 -2.80 5.20
CA ILE A 131 -0.38 -1.40 5.02
C ILE A 131 -1.56 -0.51 4.63
N GLN A 132 -2.46 -0.94 3.74
CA GLN A 132 -3.64 -0.18 3.34
C GLN A 132 -4.54 0.14 4.55
N VAL A 133 -4.79 -0.82 5.43
CA VAL A 133 -5.61 -0.61 6.62
C VAL A 133 -4.94 0.38 7.57
N ALA A 134 -3.63 0.26 7.80
CA ALA A 134 -2.88 1.19 8.64
C ALA A 134 -2.91 2.62 8.07
N VAL A 135 -2.69 2.79 6.76
CA VAL A 135 -2.77 4.10 6.08
C VAL A 135 -4.18 4.68 6.18
N SER A 136 -5.22 3.88 5.97
CA SER A 136 -6.61 4.35 6.14
C SER A 136 -6.89 4.85 7.55
N ALA A 137 -6.37 4.16 8.57
CA ALA A 137 -6.47 4.60 9.96
C ALA A 137 -5.70 5.89 10.24
N MET A 138 -4.53 6.08 9.62
CA MET A 138 -3.76 7.34 9.72
C MET A 138 -4.53 8.52 9.13
N LEU A 139 -5.19 8.33 7.98
CA LEU A 139 -5.89 9.39 7.25
C LEU A 139 -7.20 9.85 7.93
N VAL A 140 -7.77 9.05 8.83
CA VAL A 140 -8.93 9.44 9.65
C VAL A 140 -8.54 9.94 11.04
N ALA A 141 -7.26 9.87 11.39
CA ALA A 141 -6.79 10.31 12.70
C ALA A 141 -6.87 11.85 12.87
N PRO A 142 -7.15 12.35 14.07
CA PRO A 142 -7.21 13.78 14.32
C PRO A 142 -5.92 14.51 13.94
N GLU A 143 -4.78 13.88 14.11
CA GLU A 143 -3.45 14.42 13.78
C GLU A 143 -3.27 14.70 12.28
N PHE A 144 -3.97 13.96 11.43
CA PHE A 144 -4.01 14.22 9.99
C PHE A 144 -5.06 15.28 9.64
N LEU A 145 -6.28 15.13 10.19
CA LEU A 145 -7.42 15.97 9.84
C LEU A 145 -7.25 17.40 10.33
N PHE A 146 -6.61 17.57 11.49
CA PHE A 146 -6.41 18.87 12.12
C PHE A 146 -4.92 19.22 12.19
N ARG A 147 -4.59 20.47 11.91
CA ARG A 147 -3.25 20.99 12.16
C ARG A 147 -3.15 21.39 13.63
N ILE A 148 -2.82 20.42 14.47
CA ILE A 148 -2.65 20.66 15.90
C ILE A 148 -1.24 21.21 16.12
N GLU A 149 -1.15 22.50 16.47
CA GLU A 149 0.07 23.14 16.93
C GLU A 149 0.01 23.20 18.47
N PRO A 150 0.80 22.37 19.17
CA PRO A 150 0.81 22.44 20.63
C PRO A 150 1.37 23.80 21.07
N PRO A 151 0.77 24.43 22.09
CA PRO A 151 1.28 25.70 22.62
C PRO A 151 2.71 25.47 23.15
N THR A 152 3.62 26.35 22.80
CA THR A 152 5.04 26.27 23.21
C THR A 152 5.21 26.47 24.72
N ASN A 153 4.27 27.14 25.35
CA ASN A 153 4.17 27.27 26.80
C ASN A 153 2.72 26.96 27.25
N PRO A 154 2.44 25.76 27.77
CA PRO A 154 1.10 25.41 28.25
C PRO A 154 0.61 26.27 29.45
N ALA A 155 1.54 26.88 30.19
CA ALA A 155 1.23 27.72 31.33
C ALA A 155 0.76 29.13 30.95
N ASP A 156 1.06 29.58 29.74
CA ASP A 156 0.61 30.87 29.21
C ASP A 156 0.05 30.71 27.78
N PRO A 157 -1.22 30.30 27.63
CA PRO A 157 -1.86 30.11 26.34
C PRO A 157 -2.05 31.43 25.54
N ARG A 158 -1.82 32.59 26.15
CA ARG A 158 -1.85 33.89 25.48
C ARG A 158 -0.48 34.41 25.12
N GLY A 159 0.59 33.72 25.54
CA GLY A 159 1.96 34.05 25.23
C GLY A 159 2.24 33.91 23.73
N ILE A 160 2.89 34.90 23.13
CA ILE A 160 3.42 34.82 21.78
C ILE A 160 4.68 33.96 21.86
N ALA A 161 4.65 32.79 21.24
CA ALA A 161 5.79 31.90 21.18
C ALA A 161 6.12 31.56 19.72
N PRO A 162 7.40 31.38 19.39
CA PRO A 162 7.77 30.94 18.05
C PRO A 162 7.23 29.53 17.79
N VAL A 163 6.68 29.31 16.60
CA VAL A 163 6.24 27.99 16.16
C VAL A 163 7.44 27.04 16.02
N ASP A 164 7.20 25.74 16.19
CA ASP A 164 8.25 24.76 15.94
C ASP A 164 8.61 24.67 14.43
N ASP A 165 9.72 24.03 14.11
CA ASP A 165 10.21 23.97 12.73
C ASP A 165 9.30 23.16 11.81
N PHE A 166 8.58 22.15 12.32
CA PHE A 166 7.61 21.37 11.53
C PHE A 166 6.34 22.16 11.25
N ALA A 167 5.86 22.92 12.22
CA ALA A 167 4.74 23.83 12.04
C ALA A 167 5.10 24.93 11.05
N LEU A 168 6.34 25.48 11.14
CA LEU A 168 6.86 26.46 10.20
C LEU A 168 6.97 25.90 8.77
N ALA A 169 7.53 24.70 8.60
CA ALA A 169 7.60 24.01 7.32
C ALA A 169 6.20 23.83 6.70
N SER A 170 5.24 23.37 7.52
CA SER A 170 3.86 23.18 7.08
C SER A 170 3.19 24.51 6.69
N ARG A 171 3.34 25.56 7.49
CA ARG A 171 2.79 26.88 7.17
C ARG A 171 3.36 27.41 5.87
N LEU A 172 4.68 27.31 5.68
CA LEU A 172 5.37 27.79 4.49
C LEU A 172 4.90 27.08 3.23
N SER A 173 4.89 25.74 3.25
CA SER A 173 4.51 24.94 2.09
C SER A 173 3.03 25.11 1.70
N TYR A 174 2.13 25.09 2.68
CA TYR A 174 0.70 25.28 2.38
C TYR A 174 0.37 26.71 1.95
N PHE A 175 1.13 27.71 2.42
CA PHE A 175 0.94 29.09 2.00
C PHE A 175 1.38 29.33 0.58
N LEU A 176 2.53 28.74 0.16
CA LEU A 176 3.11 28.99 -1.15
C LEU A 176 2.69 27.94 -2.21
N TRP A 177 2.58 26.66 -1.83
CA TRP A 177 2.28 25.56 -2.75
C TRP A 177 0.89 24.95 -2.60
N SER A 178 0.15 25.30 -1.54
CA SER A 178 -1.11 24.61 -1.17
C SER A 178 -0.95 23.10 -0.95
N SER A 179 0.29 22.62 -0.72
CA SER A 179 0.64 21.21 -0.56
C SER A 179 1.50 20.98 0.69
N MET A 180 1.75 19.70 1.01
CA MET A 180 2.58 19.31 2.14
C MET A 180 4.06 19.70 1.92
N PRO A 181 4.86 19.86 3.01
CA PRO A 181 6.29 20.11 2.90
C PRO A 181 7.01 19.03 2.10
N ASP A 182 7.97 19.43 1.29
CA ASP A 182 8.85 18.53 0.59
C ASP A 182 9.94 17.93 1.51
N ASN A 183 10.74 17.03 0.96
CA ASN A 183 11.79 16.35 1.72
C ASN A 183 12.85 17.32 2.28
N GLU A 184 13.14 18.42 1.59
CA GLU A 184 14.11 19.41 2.03
C GLU A 184 13.60 20.22 3.22
N LEU A 185 12.36 20.71 3.17
CA LEU A 185 11.72 21.38 4.29
C LEU A 185 11.62 20.45 5.52
N PHE A 186 11.26 19.16 5.31
CA PHE A 186 11.26 18.18 6.39
C PHE A 186 12.67 17.93 6.96
N ALA A 187 13.69 17.85 6.13
CA ALA A 187 15.07 17.66 6.58
C ALA A 187 15.55 18.85 7.43
N LEU A 188 15.27 20.08 7.01
CA LEU A 188 15.61 21.28 7.76
C LEU A 188 14.83 21.39 9.07
N ALA A 189 13.55 21.03 9.07
CA ALA A 189 12.73 20.97 10.28
C ALA A 189 13.27 19.92 11.27
N ASN A 190 13.64 18.73 10.80
CA ASN A 190 14.27 17.70 11.63
C ASN A 190 15.59 18.15 12.27
N GLN A 191 16.34 19.01 11.58
CA GLN A 191 17.62 19.56 12.07
C GLN A 191 17.43 20.78 12.98
N GLY A 192 16.21 21.28 13.15
CA GLY A 192 15.93 22.50 13.91
C GLY A 192 16.51 23.78 13.29
N LYS A 193 16.73 23.78 11.95
CA LYS A 193 17.40 24.88 11.23
C LYS A 193 16.43 25.80 10.50
N LEU A 194 15.19 25.46 10.36
CA LEU A 194 14.25 26.23 9.54
C LEU A 194 13.93 27.61 10.13
N ARG A 195 14.11 27.79 11.43
CA ARG A 195 13.92 29.08 12.13
C ARG A 195 15.12 30.02 11.97
N ASP A 196 16.26 29.59 11.42
CA ASP A 196 17.35 30.50 11.07
C ASP A 196 16.87 31.44 9.95
N PRO A 197 16.98 32.78 10.14
CA PRO A 197 16.47 33.75 9.16
C PRO A 197 17.07 33.61 7.77
N ASN A 198 18.34 33.19 7.66
CA ASN A 198 18.99 33.02 6.38
C ASN A 198 18.51 31.75 5.67
N VAL A 199 18.39 30.65 6.41
CA VAL A 199 17.85 29.39 5.91
C VAL A 199 16.39 29.58 5.48
N LEU A 200 15.58 30.24 6.32
CA LEU A 200 14.18 30.51 5.99
C LEU A 200 14.06 31.34 4.71
N ARG A 201 14.86 32.40 4.56
CA ARG A 201 14.85 33.24 3.33
C ARG A 201 15.23 32.44 2.09
N GLN A 202 16.22 31.56 2.18
CA GLN A 202 16.62 30.69 1.08
C GLN A 202 15.50 29.72 0.71
N GLN A 203 14.83 29.13 1.70
CA GLN A 203 13.72 28.23 1.45
C GLN A 203 12.49 28.94 0.86
N VAL A 204 12.19 30.16 1.31
CA VAL A 204 11.12 30.97 0.71
C VAL A 204 11.40 31.24 -0.77
N ALA A 205 12.64 31.65 -1.11
CA ALA A 205 13.03 31.90 -2.50
C ALA A 205 12.93 30.62 -3.34
N ARG A 206 13.49 29.51 -2.86
CA ARG A 206 13.42 28.20 -3.54
C ARG A 206 11.98 27.76 -3.81
N VAL A 207 11.13 27.86 -2.79
CA VAL A 207 9.71 27.46 -2.86
C VAL A 207 8.93 28.35 -3.83
N TYR A 208 9.23 29.65 -3.85
CA TYR A 208 8.58 30.60 -4.74
C TYR A 208 8.99 30.41 -6.22
N GLU A 209 10.24 30.04 -6.47
CA GLU A 209 10.79 29.85 -7.82
C GLU A 209 10.46 28.46 -8.42
N CYS A 210 9.98 27.51 -7.61
CA CYS A 210 9.69 26.16 -8.05
C CYS A 210 8.29 26.04 -8.66
N GLU A 211 8.12 26.40 -9.93
CA GLU A 211 6.86 26.20 -10.67
C GLU A 211 6.45 24.71 -10.77
N ALA A 212 7.43 23.80 -10.81
CA ALA A 212 7.19 22.35 -10.91
C ALA A 212 6.78 21.68 -9.59
N CYS A 213 6.88 22.37 -8.46
CA CYS A 213 6.55 21.83 -7.14
C CYS A 213 5.10 22.13 -6.73
N ALA A 214 4.37 22.89 -7.55
CA ALA A 214 2.96 23.23 -7.33
C ALA A 214 1.97 22.21 -7.92
N ASP A 215 2.43 21.25 -8.73
CA ASP A 215 1.62 20.16 -9.23
C ASP A 215 1.62 19.00 -8.22
N PRO A 216 0.43 18.60 -7.72
CA PRO A 216 0.25 17.55 -6.72
C PRO A 216 0.53 16.12 -7.25
#